data_9bbc439d93e6d816e643a77c07731bca
#
_entry.id   9bbc439d93e6d816e643a77c07731bca
#
_cell.length_a   1.000
_cell.length_b   1.000
_cell.length_c   1.000
_cell.angle_alpha   90.00
_cell.angle_beta   90.00
_cell.angle_gamma   90.00
#
_symmetry.space_group_name_H-M   'P 1'
#
loop_
_entity.id
_entity.type
_entity.pdbx_description
1 polymer ?
#
loop_
_entity_poly.entity_id
_entity_poly.type
_entity_poly.pdbx_seq_one_letter_code
_entity_poly.pdbx_strand_id
1 'polypeptide(L)'
;MLCGGSATDLPVQTPEYAKLFNVVDSFDTHARIPEHFENVDSAAKKSGHVGIISVGWDPGMFSLNRNVCQCYLPEGKDYTFWGKGVSQGHSDAIRRVEGVKDGQAVYNSS
;
A
#
# COMPACT_ATOMS: atom_id res chain seq x y z
N MET A 1 10.39 -11.01 1.84
CA MET A 1 9.68 -9.73 1.67
C MET A 1 9.56 -9.44 0.18
N LEU A 2 8.37 -9.08 -0.26
CA LEU A 2 8.06 -8.80 -1.66
C LEU A 2 7.95 -7.28 -1.85
N CYS A 3 8.73 -6.73 -2.77
CA CYS A 3 8.83 -5.29 -3.03
C CYS A 3 8.56 -4.95 -4.51
N GLY A 4 7.74 -5.76 -5.15
CA GLY A 4 7.28 -5.52 -6.53
C GLY A 4 6.32 -4.33 -6.63
N GLY A 5 5.90 -4.00 -7.85
CA GLY A 5 4.90 -2.98 -8.09
C GLY A 5 3.60 -3.30 -7.37
N SER A 6 3.16 -2.39 -6.49
CA SER A 6 2.02 -2.64 -5.61
C SER A 6 0.74 -2.99 -6.37
N ALA A 7 0.42 -2.23 -7.41
CA ALA A 7 -0.82 -2.43 -8.17
C ALA A 7 -0.74 -3.54 -9.22
N THR A 8 0.46 -3.92 -9.67
CA THR A 8 0.67 -4.82 -10.81
C THR A 8 1.25 -6.17 -10.42
N ASP A 9 2.31 -6.15 -9.61
CA ASP A 9 3.10 -7.35 -9.35
C ASP A 9 2.63 -8.09 -8.09
N LEU A 10 2.41 -7.36 -6.99
CA LEU A 10 2.06 -7.96 -5.70
C LEU A 10 0.75 -8.76 -5.71
N PRO A 11 -0.32 -8.37 -6.41
CA PRO A 11 -1.54 -9.17 -6.50
C PRO A 11 -1.32 -10.59 -7.05
N VAL A 12 -0.31 -10.77 -7.88
CA VAL A 12 0.05 -12.06 -8.47
C VAL A 12 1.13 -12.75 -7.64
N GLN A 13 2.20 -12.04 -7.33
CA GLN A 13 3.38 -12.59 -6.67
C GLN A 13 3.10 -13.05 -5.23
N THR A 14 2.37 -12.25 -4.44
CA THR A 14 2.18 -12.57 -3.02
C THR A 14 1.43 -13.88 -2.82
N PRO A 15 0.29 -14.16 -3.47
CA PRO A 15 -0.36 -15.47 -3.34
C PRO A 15 0.49 -16.63 -3.87
N GLU A 16 1.28 -16.41 -4.91
CA GLU A 16 2.15 -17.44 -5.48
C GLU A 16 3.26 -17.83 -4.51
N TYR A 17 3.97 -16.84 -3.97
CA TYR A 17 5.04 -17.10 -3.00
C TYR A 17 4.53 -17.56 -1.64
N ALA A 18 3.30 -17.19 -1.24
CA ALA A 18 2.67 -17.67 -0.02
C ALA A 18 2.45 -19.19 0.00
N LYS A 19 2.46 -19.83 -1.16
CA LYS A 19 2.43 -21.31 -1.26
C LYS A 19 3.75 -21.96 -0.86
N LEU A 20 4.86 -21.23 -0.90
CA LEU A 20 6.21 -21.75 -0.72
C LEU A 20 6.89 -21.22 0.54
N PHE A 21 6.51 -20.03 1.01
CA PHE A 21 7.20 -19.30 2.07
C PHE A 21 6.22 -18.47 2.90
N ASN A 22 6.66 -18.09 4.10
CA ASN A 22 6.05 -16.97 4.81
C ASN A 22 6.34 -15.69 4.04
N VAL A 23 5.34 -14.86 3.80
CA VAL A 23 5.44 -13.67 2.96
C VAL A 23 5.11 -12.39 3.72
N VAL A 24 5.77 -11.30 3.32
CA VAL A 24 5.44 -9.94 3.73
C VAL A 24 5.43 -9.08 2.47
N ASP A 25 4.36 -8.31 2.26
CA ASP A 25 4.25 -7.39 1.13
C ASP A 25 3.85 -5.98 1.55
N SER A 26 3.95 -5.06 0.60
CA SER A 26 3.59 -3.65 0.75
C SER A 26 2.45 -3.22 -0.20
N PHE A 27 1.50 -4.11 -0.45
CA PHE A 27 0.35 -3.81 -1.30
C PHE A 27 -0.44 -2.61 -0.74
N ASP A 28 -0.65 -1.57 -1.55
CA ASP A 28 -1.21 -0.29 -1.13
C ASP A 28 -2.47 0.17 -1.90
N THR A 29 -3.00 -0.65 -2.78
CA THR A 29 -4.25 -0.33 -3.46
C THR A 29 -5.44 -0.56 -2.52
N HIS A 30 -5.75 0.45 -1.70
CA HIS A 30 -6.69 0.36 -0.57
C HIS A 30 -8.02 -0.30 -0.92
N ALA A 31 -8.63 0.06 -2.04
CA ALA A 31 -9.92 -0.50 -2.48
C ALA A 31 -9.86 -2.02 -2.76
N ARG A 32 -8.67 -2.57 -3.02
CA ARG A 32 -8.47 -3.98 -3.35
C ARG A 32 -7.79 -4.78 -2.24
N ILE A 33 -7.51 -4.17 -1.09
CA ILE A 33 -6.92 -4.88 0.06
C ILE A 33 -7.78 -6.08 0.51
N PRO A 34 -9.11 -5.99 0.63
CA PRO A 34 -9.92 -7.15 0.98
C PRO A 34 -9.78 -8.32 0.01
N GLU A 35 -9.81 -8.06 -1.30
CA GLU A 35 -9.61 -9.07 -2.34
C GLU A 35 -8.21 -9.70 -2.24
N HIS A 36 -7.20 -8.87 -2.07
CA HIS A 36 -5.82 -9.32 -1.93
C HIS A 36 -5.63 -10.18 -0.66
N PHE A 37 -6.23 -9.77 0.44
CA PHE A 37 -6.25 -10.55 1.69
C PHE A 37 -6.80 -11.96 1.47
N GLU A 38 -7.98 -12.09 0.86
CA GLU A 38 -8.61 -13.40 0.61
C GLU A 38 -7.73 -14.31 -0.25
N ASN A 39 -7.10 -13.75 -1.28
CA ASN A 39 -6.21 -14.49 -2.16
C ASN A 39 -4.97 -14.99 -1.43
N VAL A 40 -4.33 -14.15 -0.64
CA VAL A 40 -3.12 -14.50 0.12
C VAL A 40 -3.45 -15.46 1.27
N ASP A 41 -4.53 -15.20 2.00
CA ASP A 41 -5.00 -16.04 3.10
C ASP A 41 -5.30 -17.48 2.63
N SER A 42 -6.03 -17.59 1.52
CA SER A 42 -6.35 -18.88 0.91
C SER A 42 -5.09 -19.65 0.49
N ALA A 43 -4.10 -18.97 -0.06
CA ALA A 43 -2.84 -19.59 -0.49
C ALA A 43 -2.00 -20.01 0.73
N ALA A 44 -1.85 -19.13 1.71
CA ALA A 44 -1.07 -19.36 2.92
C ALA A 44 -1.67 -20.49 3.78
N LYS A 45 -2.98 -20.48 4.00
CA LYS A 45 -3.68 -21.56 4.75
C LYS A 45 -3.49 -22.94 4.13
N LYS A 46 -3.58 -23.04 2.81
CA LYS A 46 -3.40 -24.33 2.11
C LYS A 46 -2.00 -24.91 2.26
N SER A 47 -1.01 -24.05 2.41
CA SER A 47 0.40 -24.45 2.50
C SER A 47 1.00 -24.38 3.90
N GLY A 48 0.22 -23.94 4.90
CA GLY A 48 0.67 -23.83 6.29
C GLY A 48 1.66 -22.69 6.52
N HIS A 49 1.63 -21.67 5.67
CA HIS A 49 2.49 -20.48 5.77
C HIS A 49 1.73 -19.27 6.34
N VAL A 50 2.47 -18.24 6.70
CA VAL A 50 1.93 -16.96 7.20
C VAL A 50 2.14 -15.87 6.15
N GLY A 51 1.07 -15.12 5.88
CA GLY A 51 1.13 -13.91 5.06
C GLY A 51 0.86 -12.66 5.90
N ILE A 52 1.74 -11.66 5.77
CA ILE A 52 1.52 -10.31 6.31
C ILE A 52 1.47 -9.38 5.10
N ILE A 53 0.33 -8.77 4.86
CA ILE A 53 0.12 -7.92 3.69
C ILE A 53 -0.01 -6.44 4.06
N SER A 54 0.18 -5.59 3.07
CA SER A 54 -0.08 -4.15 3.19
C SER A 54 0.74 -3.47 4.29
N VAL A 55 2.01 -3.85 4.42
CA VAL A 55 2.95 -3.29 5.40
C VAL A 55 3.82 -2.25 4.73
N GLY A 56 3.53 -0.98 4.98
CA GLY A 56 4.27 0.12 4.40
C GLY A 56 4.11 1.41 5.19
N TRP A 57 4.16 2.53 4.48
CA TRP A 57 3.90 3.84 5.06
C TRP A 57 2.39 4.09 5.20
N ASP A 58 1.63 3.90 4.13
CA ASP A 58 0.17 3.98 4.09
C ASP A 58 -0.38 2.95 3.08
N PRO A 59 -0.95 1.85 3.55
CA PRO A 59 -1.20 1.46 4.95
C PRO A 59 0.07 1.10 5.73
N GLY A 60 0.10 1.47 7.01
CA GLY A 60 1.21 1.17 7.92
C GLY A 60 1.45 2.29 8.94
N MET A 61 2.70 2.75 9.05
CA MET A 61 3.13 3.71 10.08
C MET A 61 2.35 5.02 10.05
N PHE A 62 1.97 5.51 8.89
CA PHE A 62 1.19 6.74 8.75
C PHE A 62 -0.21 6.58 9.37
N SER A 63 -0.90 5.49 9.06
CA SER A 63 -2.22 5.19 9.61
C SER A 63 -2.17 4.94 11.13
N LEU A 64 -1.15 4.23 11.62
CA LEU A 64 -0.94 3.98 13.03
C LEU A 64 -0.65 5.27 13.80
N ASN A 65 0.20 6.14 13.28
CA ASN A 65 0.50 7.42 13.90
C ASN A 65 -0.75 8.30 14.03
N ARG A 66 -1.61 8.32 13.02
CA ARG A 66 -2.88 9.06 13.10
C ARG A 66 -3.77 8.54 14.22
N ASN A 67 -3.90 7.23 14.35
CA ASN A 67 -4.69 6.62 15.43
C ASN A 67 -4.08 6.91 16.81
N VAL A 68 -2.77 6.84 16.94
CA VAL A 68 -2.07 7.16 18.20
C VAL A 68 -2.23 8.63 18.55
N CYS A 69 -2.14 9.53 17.57
CA CYS A 69 -2.34 10.97 17.79
C CYS A 69 -3.74 11.30 18.34
N GLN A 70 -4.77 10.57 17.91
CA GLN A 70 -6.13 10.72 18.43
C GLN A 70 -6.25 10.36 19.91
N CYS A 71 -5.38 9.50 20.43
CA CYS A 71 -5.35 9.19 21.86
C CYS A 71 -4.86 10.36 22.71
N TYR A 72 -3.95 11.17 22.17
CA TYR A 72 -3.40 12.33 22.86
C TYR A 72 -4.17 13.62 22.60
N LEU A 73 -4.76 13.74 21.43
CA LEU A 73 -5.49 14.92 20.95
C LEU A 73 -6.82 14.51 20.31
N PRO A 74 -7.79 14.05 21.11
CA PRO A 74 -9.03 13.47 20.57
C PRO A 74 -9.87 14.46 19.76
N GLU A 75 -9.74 15.77 20.01
CA GLU A 75 -10.40 16.83 19.23
C GLU A 75 -9.47 17.50 18.21
N GLY A 76 -8.25 16.97 18.07
CA GLY A 76 -7.26 17.45 17.11
C GLY A 76 -7.64 17.19 15.67
N LYS A 77 -7.12 18.02 14.76
CA LYS A 77 -7.22 17.81 13.32
C LYS A 77 -5.88 17.35 12.79
N ASP A 78 -5.91 16.34 11.94
CA ASP A 78 -4.70 15.84 11.29
C ASP A 78 -4.37 16.71 10.07
N TYR A 79 -3.12 17.12 9.98
CA TYR A 79 -2.57 17.79 8.81
C TYR A 79 -1.35 17.02 8.33
N THR A 80 -1.26 16.80 7.03
CA THR A 80 -0.12 16.15 6.41
C THR A 80 0.65 17.16 5.57
N PHE A 81 1.91 17.36 5.92
CA PHE A 81 2.83 18.20 5.14
C PHE A 81 3.76 17.30 4.35
N TRP A 82 3.79 17.50 3.03
CA TRP A 82 4.68 16.77 2.15
C TRP A 82 5.88 17.67 1.79
N GLY A 83 7.08 17.11 1.85
CA GLY A 83 8.26 17.79 1.34
C GLY A 83 8.19 17.97 -0.19
N LYS A 84 9.00 18.89 -0.73
CA LYS A 84 9.13 19.06 -2.18
C LYS A 84 9.60 17.76 -2.82
N GLY A 85 8.93 17.33 -3.87
CA GLY A 85 9.32 16.14 -4.60
C GLY A 85 8.26 15.64 -5.56
N VAL A 86 8.62 14.56 -6.24
CA VAL A 86 7.75 13.87 -7.19
C VAL A 86 7.28 12.57 -6.55
N SER A 87 5.98 12.36 -6.52
CA SER A 87 5.42 11.07 -6.14
C SER A 87 5.43 10.12 -7.33
N GLN A 88 6.22 9.08 -7.25
CA GLN A 88 6.29 8.05 -8.30
C GLN A 88 4.96 7.32 -8.46
N GLY A 89 4.36 6.86 -7.36
CA GLY A 89 3.09 6.12 -7.38
C GLY A 89 1.92 6.94 -7.91
N HIS A 90 1.76 8.18 -7.43
CA HIS A 90 0.69 9.07 -7.91
C HIS A 90 0.91 9.51 -9.36
N SER A 91 2.15 9.73 -9.77
CA SER A 91 2.48 10.03 -11.16
C SER A 91 2.13 8.87 -12.09
N ASP A 92 2.44 7.65 -11.67
CA ASP A 92 2.07 6.45 -12.42
C ASP A 92 0.55 6.25 -12.49
N ALA A 93 -0.16 6.50 -11.38
CA ALA A 93 -1.62 6.44 -11.36
C ALA A 93 -2.27 7.43 -12.34
N ILE A 94 -1.75 8.65 -12.43
CA ILE A 94 -2.23 9.66 -13.39
C ILE A 94 -2.03 9.19 -14.84
N ARG A 95 -0.87 8.60 -15.14
CA ARG A 95 -0.56 8.11 -16.51
C ARG A 95 -1.45 6.95 -16.95
N ARG A 96 -2.07 6.23 -16.03
CA ARG A 96 -2.99 5.12 -16.32
C ARG A 96 -4.42 5.56 -16.62
N VAL A 97 -4.74 6.84 -16.44
CA VAL A 97 -6.06 7.36 -16.78
C VAL A 97 -6.18 7.46 -18.30
N GLU A 98 -7.25 6.87 -18.84
CA GLU A 98 -7.51 6.91 -20.29
C GLU A 98 -7.57 8.36 -20.81
N GLY A 99 -6.87 8.63 -21.90
CA GLY A 99 -6.77 9.96 -22.48
C GLY A 99 -5.63 10.83 -21.93
N VAL A 100 -4.95 10.39 -20.87
CA VAL A 100 -3.76 11.11 -20.34
C VAL A 100 -2.51 10.59 -21.04
N LYS A 101 -1.81 11.51 -21.72
CA LYS A 101 -0.57 11.20 -22.43
C LYS A 101 0.64 11.12 -21.49
N ASP A 102 0.73 12.04 -20.53
CA ASP A 102 1.75 12.06 -19.49
C ASP A 102 1.27 12.89 -18.30
N GLY A 103 1.74 12.57 -17.12
CA GLY A 103 1.38 13.24 -15.89
C GLY A 103 2.41 13.02 -14.78
N GLN A 104 2.60 14.04 -13.96
CA GLN A 104 3.52 14.00 -12.84
C GLN A 104 2.88 14.65 -11.62
N ALA A 105 2.80 13.91 -10.52
CA ALA A 105 2.35 14.45 -9.24
C ALA A 105 3.53 15.08 -8.50
N VAL A 106 3.47 16.40 -8.34
CA VAL A 106 4.51 17.19 -7.66
C VAL A 106 3.94 17.72 -6.35
N TYR A 107 4.67 17.49 -5.28
CA TYR A 107 4.36 18.10 -4.00
C TYR A 107 5.13 19.42 -3.85
N ASN A 108 4.38 20.52 -3.69
CA ASN A 108 4.94 21.83 -3.36
C ASN A 108 4.62 22.13 -1.90
N SER A 109 5.64 22.41 -1.10
CA SER A 109 5.41 23.01 0.22
C SER A 109 5.01 24.48 0.00
N SER A 110 3.79 24.82 0.35
CA SER A 110 3.38 26.23 0.54
C SER A 110 3.92 26.73 1.86
#